data_f4ce31149ef44deb6038ceff3e44b4b0
#
_entry.id   f4ce31149ef44deb6038ceff3e44b4b0
#
_cell.length_a   1.000
_cell.length_b   1.000
_cell.length_c   1.000
_cell.angle_alpha   90.00
_cell.angle_beta   90.00
_cell.angle_gamma   90.00
#
_symmetry.space_group_name_H-M   'P 1'
#
loop_
_entity.id
_entity.type
_entity.pdbx_description
1 polymer ?
#
loop_
_entity_poly.entity_id
_entity_poly.type
_entity_poly.pdbx_seq_one_letter_code
_entity_poly.pdbx_strand_id
1 'polypeptide(L)'
;MFCWSLLNTVKIISKINMKQRIRPLSPHLTIYKPQATSLLSIFHRVAGSLLGFSLIVIFLSFNLHVVFIGSSFQYCFYFDFFTVMPLLFVSYFFLGVMFYHVSNGVRHLSWDLALGLDTKNLNTTGLIVLALVFCVISTIILI
;
A
#
# COMPACT_ATOMS: atom_id res chain seq x y z
N MET A 1 -18.33 -39.93 50.85
CA MET A 1 -17.47 -40.25 49.71
C MET A 1 -17.60 -39.29 48.53
N PHE A 2 -18.73 -38.64 48.35
CA PHE A 2 -19.03 -37.70 47.25
C PHE A 2 -18.31 -36.32 47.37
N CYS A 3 -18.08 -35.85 48.57
CA CYS A 3 -17.48 -34.52 48.82
C CYS A 3 -15.99 -34.48 48.49
N TRP A 4 -15.30 -35.60 48.59
CA TRP A 4 -13.84 -35.65 48.33
C TRP A 4 -13.50 -35.67 46.82
N SER A 5 -14.40 -36.24 46.00
CA SER A 5 -14.24 -36.20 44.51
C SER A 5 -14.47 -34.80 43.95
N LEU A 6 -15.42 -34.04 44.52
CA LEU A 6 -15.70 -32.66 44.11
C LEU A 6 -14.53 -31.71 44.42
N LEU A 7 -13.93 -31.86 45.61
CA LEU A 7 -12.74 -31.07 45.97
C LEU A 7 -11.53 -31.33 45.07
N ASN A 8 -11.32 -32.58 44.65
CA ASN A 8 -10.25 -32.91 43.72
C ASN A 8 -10.51 -32.39 42.30
N THR A 9 -11.74 -32.44 41.81
CA THR A 9 -12.11 -31.85 40.50
C THR A 9 -11.97 -30.34 40.49
N VAL A 10 -12.40 -29.64 41.54
CA VAL A 10 -12.23 -28.19 41.68
C VAL A 10 -10.74 -27.82 41.73
N LYS A 11 -9.91 -28.62 42.42
CA LYS A 11 -8.45 -28.40 42.52
C LYS A 11 -7.74 -28.66 41.19
N ILE A 12 -8.21 -29.61 40.40
CA ILE A 12 -7.69 -29.86 39.05
C ILE A 12 -8.11 -28.75 38.08
N ILE A 13 -9.35 -28.28 38.14
CA ILE A 13 -9.85 -27.18 37.32
C ILE A 13 -9.14 -25.87 37.64
N SER A 14 -8.89 -25.58 38.93
CA SER A 14 -8.13 -24.40 39.33
C SER A 14 -6.66 -24.46 38.87
N LYS A 15 -6.05 -25.65 38.85
CA LYS A 15 -4.69 -25.88 38.38
C LYS A 15 -4.56 -25.78 36.85
N ILE A 16 -5.63 -26.12 36.13
CA ILE A 16 -5.70 -25.98 34.66
C ILE A 16 -5.89 -24.51 34.28
N ASN A 17 -6.69 -23.75 35.06
CA ASN A 17 -6.95 -22.34 34.78
C ASN A 17 -5.76 -21.42 35.14
N MET A 18 -4.81 -21.88 35.95
CA MET A 18 -3.67 -21.09 36.39
C MET A 18 -2.43 -21.23 35.49
N LYS A 19 -2.46 -22.07 34.46
CA LYS A 19 -1.43 -22.05 33.42
C LYS A 19 -1.72 -20.84 32.50
N GLN A 20 -1.51 -19.63 33.00
CA GLN A 20 -1.44 -18.46 32.15
C GLN A 20 -0.48 -18.78 31.02
N ARG A 21 -1.00 -18.99 29.82
CA ARG A 21 -0.18 -19.10 28.62
C ARG A 21 0.55 -17.76 28.52
N ILE A 22 1.84 -17.78 28.78
CA ILE A 22 2.71 -16.62 28.56
C ILE A 22 2.65 -16.38 27.05
N ARG A 23 1.73 -15.51 26.65
CA ARG A 23 1.63 -15.07 25.26
C ARG A 23 2.66 -13.98 25.05
N PRO A 24 3.39 -14.00 23.93
CA PRO A 24 4.31 -12.92 23.63
C PRO A 24 3.51 -11.61 23.55
N LEU A 25 4.00 -10.60 24.24
CA LEU A 25 3.44 -9.25 24.15
C LEU A 25 3.77 -8.66 22.78
N SER A 26 2.79 -8.04 22.15
CA SER A 26 3.02 -7.25 20.96
C SER A 26 4.01 -6.11 21.29
N PRO A 27 5.01 -5.85 20.44
CA PRO A 27 5.94 -4.74 20.67
C PRO A 27 5.16 -3.42 20.71
N HIS A 28 5.52 -2.54 21.63
CA HIS A 28 4.94 -1.22 21.72
C HIS A 28 5.28 -0.41 20.44
N LEU A 29 4.33 0.39 19.92
CA LEU A 29 4.53 1.14 18.66
C LEU A 29 5.77 2.04 18.67
N THR A 30 6.19 2.55 19.82
CA THR A 30 7.41 3.36 19.97
C THR A 30 8.70 2.55 19.84
N ILE A 31 8.65 1.24 20.03
CA ILE A 31 9.81 0.33 19.96
C ILE A 31 9.88 -0.38 18.59
N TYR A 32 8.76 -0.40 17.86
CA TYR A 32 8.69 -1.06 16.56
C TYR A 32 9.57 -0.35 15.53
N LYS A 33 10.58 -1.06 15.02
CA LYS A 33 11.39 -0.60 13.89
C LYS A 33 10.80 -1.17 12.60
N PRO A 34 10.30 -0.32 11.69
CA PRO A 34 9.74 -0.79 10.43
C PRO A 34 10.83 -1.47 9.58
N GLN A 35 10.51 -2.66 9.10
CA GLN A 35 11.36 -3.37 8.14
C GLN A 35 11.10 -2.82 6.73
N ALA A 36 12.11 -2.87 5.84
CA ALA A 36 11.98 -2.38 4.47
C ALA A 36 10.82 -3.05 3.71
N THR A 37 10.62 -4.35 3.93
CA THR A 37 9.53 -5.11 3.31
C THR A 37 8.14 -4.66 3.76
N SER A 38 7.96 -4.39 5.05
CA SER A 38 6.68 -3.90 5.59
C SER A 38 6.39 -2.48 5.10
N LEU A 39 7.42 -1.64 5.02
CA LEU A 39 7.30 -0.27 4.51
C LEU A 39 6.86 -0.24 3.05
N LEU A 40 7.51 -1.04 2.19
CA LEU A 40 7.14 -1.16 0.78
C LEU A 40 5.71 -1.70 0.59
N SER A 41 5.26 -2.61 1.47
CA SER A 41 3.88 -3.11 1.44
C SER A 41 2.86 -2.01 1.81
N ILE A 42 3.18 -1.15 2.78
CA ILE A 42 2.32 -0.01 3.14
C ILE A 42 2.24 0.97 1.97
N PHE A 43 3.38 1.35 1.39
CA PHE A 43 3.40 2.25 0.23
C PHE A 43 2.67 1.67 -0.99
N HIS A 44 2.72 0.37 -1.21
CA HIS A 44 1.95 -0.29 -2.27
C HIS A 44 0.44 -0.12 -2.07
N ARG A 45 -0.06 -0.27 -0.83
CA ARG A 45 -1.48 -0.05 -0.50
C ARG A 45 -1.88 1.41 -0.67
N VAL A 46 -1.03 2.35 -0.22
CA VAL A 46 -1.26 3.79 -0.41
C VAL A 46 -1.27 4.14 -1.88
N ALA A 47 -0.32 3.63 -2.67
CA ALA A 47 -0.29 3.83 -4.12
C ALA A 47 -1.57 3.31 -4.80
N GLY A 48 -2.06 2.11 -4.43
CA GLY A 48 -3.30 1.55 -4.95
C GLY A 48 -4.53 2.40 -4.63
N SER A 49 -4.64 2.89 -3.40
CA SER A 49 -5.76 3.77 -3.02
C SER A 49 -5.71 5.13 -3.73
N LEU A 50 -4.54 5.72 -3.92
CA LEU A 50 -4.35 6.95 -4.70
C LEU A 50 -4.75 6.75 -6.17
N LEU A 51 -4.36 5.65 -6.79
CA LEU A 51 -4.73 5.32 -8.17
C LEU A 51 -6.25 5.13 -8.30
N GLY A 52 -6.88 4.38 -7.39
CA GLY A 52 -8.33 4.19 -7.38
C GLY A 52 -9.08 5.52 -7.24
N PHE A 53 -8.65 6.37 -6.32
CA PHE A 53 -9.23 7.70 -6.15
C PHE A 53 -9.04 8.58 -7.39
N SER A 54 -7.85 8.56 -8.01
CA SER A 54 -7.59 9.34 -9.23
C SER A 54 -8.49 8.93 -10.40
N LEU A 55 -8.76 7.63 -10.56
CA LEU A 55 -9.71 7.16 -11.60
C LEU A 55 -11.12 7.71 -11.39
N ILE A 56 -11.59 7.74 -10.14
CA ILE A 56 -12.91 8.33 -9.82
C ILE A 56 -12.92 9.82 -10.18
N VAL A 57 -11.88 10.57 -9.79
CA VAL A 57 -11.78 12.01 -10.09
C VAL A 57 -11.74 12.26 -11.59
N ILE A 58 -10.94 11.49 -12.34
CA ILE A 58 -10.86 11.60 -13.81
C ILE A 58 -12.22 11.30 -14.44
N PHE A 59 -12.91 10.25 -14.02
CA PHE A 59 -14.23 9.90 -14.53
C PHE A 59 -15.26 11.00 -14.25
N LEU A 60 -15.29 11.54 -13.03
CA LEU A 60 -16.19 12.63 -12.68
C LEU A 60 -15.87 13.92 -13.47
N SER A 61 -14.58 14.26 -13.59
CA SER A 61 -14.16 15.46 -14.35
C SER A 61 -14.51 15.33 -15.83
N PHE A 62 -14.35 14.15 -16.41
CA PHE A 62 -14.76 13.89 -17.80
C PHE A 62 -16.27 14.08 -17.99
N ASN A 63 -17.10 13.52 -17.11
CA ASN A 63 -18.56 13.70 -17.19
C ASN A 63 -18.96 15.16 -17.04
N LEU A 64 -18.38 15.89 -16.08
CA LEU A 64 -18.62 17.32 -15.93
C LEU A 64 -18.20 18.09 -17.18
N HIS A 65 -17.06 17.79 -17.75
CA HIS A 65 -16.56 18.43 -18.95
C HIS A 65 -17.51 18.23 -20.15
N VAL A 66 -18.00 17.01 -20.35
CA VAL A 66 -18.97 16.69 -21.40
C VAL A 66 -20.26 17.49 -21.22
N VAL A 67 -20.74 17.65 -19.99
CA VAL A 67 -21.97 18.44 -19.69
C VAL A 67 -21.76 19.94 -19.97
N PHE A 68 -20.57 20.48 -19.62
CA PHE A 68 -20.29 21.91 -19.75
C PHE A 68 -19.84 22.36 -21.16
N ILE A 69 -19.19 21.48 -21.95
CA ILE A 69 -18.80 21.81 -23.35
C ILE A 69 -20.03 22.11 -24.23
N GLY A 70 -21.21 21.52 -23.94
CA GLY A 70 -22.45 21.84 -24.64
C GLY A 70 -22.91 23.28 -24.48
N SER A 71 -22.35 24.06 -23.59
CA SER A 71 -22.84 25.43 -23.29
C SER A 71 -21.86 26.56 -23.60
N SER A 72 -20.57 26.34 -23.90
CA SER A 72 -19.64 27.47 -24.11
C SER A 72 -18.38 27.08 -24.89
N PHE A 73 -18.33 27.37 -26.17
CA PHE A 73 -17.12 27.32 -27.00
C PHE A 73 -16.03 28.35 -26.58
N GLN A 74 -16.29 29.13 -25.57
CA GLN A 74 -15.48 30.30 -25.17
C GLN A 74 -14.36 30.02 -24.22
N TYR A 75 -14.25 28.80 -23.65
CA TYR A 75 -13.20 28.44 -22.69
C TYR A 75 -11.89 27.89 -23.30
N CYS A 76 -11.84 27.75 -24.64
CA CYS A 76 -10.66 27.17 -25.32
C CYS A 76 -9.41 28.07 -25.29
N PHE A 77 -9.48 29.35 -24.94
CA PHE A 77 -8.38 30.29 -25.07
C PHE A 77 -7.60 30.56 -23.78
N TYR A 78 -8.05 30.11 -22.60
CA TYR A 78 -7.37 30.25 -21.32
C TYR A 78 -6.70 28.98 -20.82
N PHE A 79 -6.46 28.03 -21.72
CA PHE A 79 -5.72 26.80 -21.41
C PHE A 79 -4.20 27.08 -21.45
N ASP A 80 -3.80 28.15 -20.75
CA ASP A 80 -2.46 28.68 -20.79
C ASP A 80 -1.51 27.95 -19.82
N PHE A 81 -0.22 28.24 -19.98
CA PHE A 81 0.94 27.74 -19.24
C PHE A 81 0.71 27.43 -17.76
N PHE A 82 -0.08 28.24 -17.05
CA PHE A 82 -0.42 28.01 -15.64
C PHE A 82 -1.29 26.78 -15.37
N THR A 83 -2.06 26.30 -16.34
CA THR A 83 -2.88 25.08 -16.21
C THR A 83 -2.17 23.85 -16.74
N VAL A 84 -1.39 23.98 -17.81
CA VAL A 84 -0.72 22.86 -18.47
C VAL A 84 0.44 22.33 -17.62
N MET A 85 1.29 23.20 -17.05
CA MET A 85 2.44 22.79 -16.27
C MET A 85 2.10 22.01 -15.00
N PRO A 86 1.17 22.45 -14.11
CA PRO A 86 0.78 21.64 -12.98
C PRO A 86 0.06 20.36 -13.39
N LEU A 87 -0.69 20.35 -14.50
CA LEU A 87 -1.32 19.14 -14.99
C LEU A 87 -0.30 18.10 -15.48
N LEU A 88 0.75 18.54 -16.17
CA LEU A 88 1.86 17.66 -16.56
C LEU A 88 2.58 17.09 -15.34
N PHE A 89 2.87 17.93 -14.34
CA PHE A 89 3.51 17.46 -13.11
C PHE A 89 2.66 16.42 -12.38
N VAL A 90 1.35 16.66 -12.25
CA VAL A 90 0.40 15.71 -11.66
C VAL A 90 0.35 14.42 -12.47
N SER A 91 0.32 14.49 -13.80
CA SER A 91 0.30 13.29 -14.66
C SER A 91 1.56 12.45 -14.52
N TYR A 92 2.75 13.07 -14.45
CA TYR A 92 4.03 12.37 -14.21
C TYR A 92 4.09 11.76 -12.83
N PHE A 93 3.56 12.43 -11.81
CA PHE A 93 3.46 11.89 -10.47
C PHE A 93 2.59 10.60 -10.46
N PHE A 94 1.41 10.64 -11.06
CA PHE A 94 0.53 9.47 -11.14
C PHE A 94 1.13 8.34 -11.99
N LEU A 95 1.87 8.65 -13.05
CA LEU A 95 2.59 7.66 -13.83
C LEU A 95 3.66 6.94 -12.98
N GLY A 96 4.41 7.66 -12.16
CA GLY A 96 5.37 7.11 -11.22
C GLY A 96 4.70 6.21 -10.16
N VAL A 97 3.59 6.67 -9.59
CA VAL A 97 2.79 5.89 -8.63
C VAL A 97 2.25 4.60 -9.26
N MET A 98 1.75 4.66 -10.48
CA MET A 98 1.26 3.51 -11.24
C MET A 98 2.40 2.50 -11.49
N PHE A 99 3.55 2.98 -11.95
CA PHE A 99 4.70 2.12 -12.22
C PHE A 99 5.20 1.44 -10.94
N TYR A 100 5.27 2.17 -9.83
CA TYR A 100 5.59 1.61 -8.53
C TYR A 100 4.59 0.55 -8.09
N HIS A 101 3.30 0.83 -8.21
CA HIS A 101 2.24 -0.09 -7.82
C HIS A 101 2.29 -1.38 -8.63
N VAL A 102 2.45 -1.31 -9.94
CA VAL A 102 2.57 -2.49 -10.83
C VAL A 102 3.82 -3.29 -10.49
N SER A 103 4.99 -2.64 -10.39
CA SER A 103 6.26 -3.33 -10.12
C SER A 103 6.26 -4.04 -8.78
N ASN A 104 5.75 -3.40 -7.73
CA ASN A 104 5.63 -4.03 -6.42
C ASN A 104 4.50 -5.07 -6.36
N GLY A 105 3.45 -4.91 -7.16
CA GLY A 105 2.39 -5.91 -7.34
C GLY A 105 2.92 -7.20 -7.95
N VAL A 106 3.74 -7.13 -9.01
CA VAL A 106 4.42 -8.29 -9.60
C VAL A 106 5.29 -9.01 -8.57
N ARG A 107 5.99 -8.25 -7.72
CA ARG A 107 6.77 -8.81 -6.62
C ARG A 107 5.88 -9.58 -5.62
N HIS A 108 4.72 -9.07 -5.26
CA HIS A 108 3.77 -9.78 -4.40
C HIS A 108 3.24 -11.06 -5.06
N LEU A 109 2.92 -11.00 -6.35
CA LEU A 109 2.49 -12.19 -7.11
C LEU A 109 3.59 -13.27 -7.17
N SER A 110 4.87 -12.89 -7.26
CA SER A 110 5.96 -13.86 -7.21
C SER A 110 6.04 -14.58 -5.85
N TRP A 111 5.69 -13.92 -4.77
CA TRP A 111 5.64 -14.54 -3.43
C TRP A 111 4.46 -15.51 -3.28
N ASP A 112 3.33 -15.23 -3.93
CA ASP A 112 2.18 -16.16 -3.97
C ASP A 112 2.54 -17.47 -4.68
N LEU A 113 3.52 -17.40 -5.61
CA LEU A 113 4.13 -18.57 -6.25
C LEU A 113 5.28 -19.20 -5.43
N ALA A 114 5.47 -18.76 -4.18
CA ALA A 114 6.54 -19.19 -3.27
C ALA A 114 7.97 -18.94 -3.82
N LEU A 115 8.15 -17.97 -4.73
CA LEU A 115 9.43 -17.61 -5.32
C LEU A 115 10.08 -16.46 -4.54
N GLY A 116 11.35 -16.62 -4.17
CA GLY A 116 12.17 -15.55 -3.59
C GLY A 116 11.81 -15.12 -2.16
N LEU A 117 11.31 -16.05 -1.33
CA LEU A 117 10.89 -15.80 0.05
C LEU A 117 12.05 -15.62 1.05
N ASP A 118 13.28 -15.86 0.64
CA ASP A 118 14.45 -15.66 1.49
C ASP A 118 14.62 -14.20 1.89
N THR A 119 15.01 -13.92 3.12
CA THR A 119 15.16 -12.56 3.64
C THR A 119 16.13 -11.69 2.82
N LYS A 120 17.18 -12.29 2.25
CA LYS A 120 18.10 -11.59 1.34
C LYS A 120 17.41 -11.19 0.05
N ASN A 121 16.68 -12.12 -0.57
CA ASN A 121 15.93 -11.87 -1.82
C ASN A 121 14.82 -10.85 -1.61
N LEU A 122 14.14 -10.87 -0.46
CA LEU A 122 13.11 -9.88 -0.11
C LEU A 122 13.65 -8.45 -0.11
N ASN A 123 14.83 -8.23 0.48
CA ASN A 123 15.44 -6.90 0.52
C ASN A 123 15.99 -6.49 -0.86
N THR A 124 16.65 -7.40 -1.56
CA THR A 124 17.24 -7.14 -2.88
C THR A 124 16.16 -6.79 -3.91
N THR A 125 15.09 -7.58 -3.97
CA THR A 125 13.97 -7.31 -4.89
C THR A 125 13.27 -5.98 -4.56
N GLY A 126 13.16 -5.60 -3.28
CA GLY A 126 12.67 -4.30 -2.87
C GLY A 126 13.52 -3.14 -3.39
N LEU A 127 14.85 -3.26 -3.29
CA LEU A 127 15.78 -2.26 -3.82
C LEU A 127 15.72 -2.17 -5.34
N ILE A 128 15.58 -3.30 -6.04
CA ILE A 128 15.43 -3.34 -7.50
C ILE A 128 14.17 -2.57 -7.92
N VAL A 129 13.03 -2.80 -7.27
CA VAL A 129 11.79 -2.06 -7.56
C VAL A 129 12.00 -0.56 -7.39
N LEU A 130 12.61 -0.11 -6.29
CA LEU A 130 12.87 1.31 -6.06
C LEU A 130 13.82 1.90 -7.11
N ALA A 131 14.88 1.19 -7.49
CA ALA A 131 15.80 1.62 -8.53
C ALA A 131 15.12 1.75 -9.90
N LEU A 132 14.28 0.78 -10.28
CA LEU A 132 13.52 0.82 -11.52
C LEU A 132 12.56 2.02 -11.56
N VAL A 133 11.82 2.27 -10.47
CA VAL A 133 10.91 3.44 -10.37
C VAL A 133 11.71 4.75 -10.50
N PHE A 134 12.84 4.85 -9.82
CA PHE A 134 13.70 6.03 -9.92
C PHE A 134 14.24 6.25 -11.35
N CYS A 135 14.69 5.20 -12.02
CA CYS A 135 15.14 5.26 -13.42
C CYS A 135 14.01 5.73 -14.35
N VAL A 136 12.80 5.19 -14.20
CA VAL A 136 11.66 5.59 -15.04
C VAL A 136 11.30 7.05 -14.82
N ILE A 137 11.21 7.50 -13.55
CA ILE A 137 10.89 8.90 -13.24
C ILE A 137 11.98 9.83 -13.78
N SER A 138 13.27 9.48 -13.64
CA SER A 138 14.37 10.30 -14.15
C SER A 138 14.37 10.39 -15.68
N THR A 139 14.10 9.30 -16.40
CA THR A 139 13.99 9.33 -17.87
C THR A 139 12.82 10.19 -18.35
N ILE A 140 11.68 10.15 -17.65
CA ILE A 140 10.49 10.96 -17.98
C ILE A 140 10.77 12.47 -17.78
N ILE A 141 11.53 12.84 -16.74
CA ILE A 141 11.88 14.25 -16.46
C ILE A 141 12.91 14.79 -17.48
N LEU A 142 13.75 13.92 -18.05
CA LEU A 142 14.78 14.31 -19.01
C LEU A 142 14.28 14.45 -20.46
N ILE A 143 13.09 13.93 -20.76
CA ILE A 143 12.40 14.06 -22.07
C ILE A 143 11.52 15.29 -22.07
#